data_844912bc7adaa92fcbefd947ca29bcdc
#
_entry.id   844912bc7adaa92fcbefd947ca29bcdc
#
_cell.length_a   1.000
_cell.length_b   1.000
_cell.length_c   1.000
_cell.angle_alpha   90.00
_cell.angle_beta   90.00
_cell.angle_gamma   90.00
#
_symmetry.space_group_name_H-M   'P 1'
#
loop_
_entity.id
_entity.type
_entity.pdbx_description
1 polymer ?
#
loop_
_entity_poly.entity_id
_entity_poly.type
_entity_poly.pdbx_seq_one_letter_code
_entity_poly.pdbx_strand_id
1 'polypeptide(L)'
;MAESNKAELLATAGRKHTEVAVGILFRADGAMLLSTRPPGKPYAGYWEFPGGKLEEGETVVQALRRELIEELGVTIGDAEVWKVTEHDYPHALVRLHWCKVFVWSGAFEMREGQTMAWQQLPLDVQPVLPGAYPVLQWIAEERGFEGATHFVA
;
A
#
# COMPACT_ATOMS: atom_id res chain seq x y z
N MET A 1 19.60 8.84 18.78
CA MET A 1 19.52 8.13 17.48
C MET A 1 20.01 6.69 17.57
N ALA A 2 21.27 6.47 17.99
CA ALA A 2 21.84 5.11 18.04
C ALA A 2 21.14 4.18 19.03
N GLU A 3 20.76 4.65 20.20
CA GLU A 3 20.05 3.83 21.19
C GLU A 3 18.63 3.51 20.77
N SER A 4 17.92 4.46 20.15
CA SER A 4 16.58 4.26 19.63
C SER A 4 16.56 3.20 18.52
N ASN A 5 17.50 3.31 17.56
CA ASN A 5 17.63 2.33 16.48
C ASN A 5 18.03 0.94 17.02
N LYS A 6 18.87 0.90 18.03
CA LYS A 6 19.28 -0.36 18.65
C LYS A 6 18.11 -1.05 19.35
N ALA A 7 17.27 -0.30 20.05
CA ALA A 7 16.08 -0.83 20.69
C ALA A 7 15.08 -1.36 19.66
N GLU A 8 14.86 -0.65 18.56
CA GLU A 8 14.01 -1.08 17.46
C GLU A 8 14.54 -2.36 16.82
N LEU A 9 15.84 -2.43 16.55
CA LEU A 9 16.47 -3.62 16.00
C LEU A 9 16.33 -4.82 16.93
N LEU A 10 16.46 -4.64 18.24
CA LEU A 10 16.27 -5.71 19.21
C LEU A 10 14.80 -6.15 19.29
N ALA A 11 13.86 -5.20 19.21
CA ALA A 11 12.44 -5.49 19.25
C ALA A 11 12.00 -6.31 18.04
N THR A 12 12.64 -6.14 16.88
CA THR A 12 12.34 -6.87 15.65
C THR A 12 13.29 -8.05 15.39
N ALA A 13 14.33 -8.19 16.21
CA ALA A 13 15.32 -9.28 16.04
C ALA A 13 14.63 -10.64 16.11
N GLY A 14 14.94 -11.52 15.15
CA GLY A 14 14.39 -12.85 15.07
C GLY A 14 12.97 -12.92 14.49
N ARG A 15 12.34 -11.77 14.23
CA ARG A 15 11.03 -11.74 13.57
C ARG A 15 11.23 -11.65 12.06
N LYS A 16 10.59 -12.57 11.36
CA LYS A 16 10.62 -12.58 9.91
C LYS A 16 9.70 -11.49 9.36
N HIS A 17 10.23 -10.66 8.46
CA HIS A 17 9.40 -9.71 7.72
C HIS A 17 8.57 -10.42 6.66
N THR A 18 7.32 -10.02 6.54
CA THR A 18 6.52 -10.34 5.38
C THR A 18 6.76 -9.24 4.34
N GLU A 19 7.34 -9.61 3.20
CA GLU A 19 7.62 -8.67 2.11
C GLU A 19 6.35 -8.46 1.29
N VAL A 20 5.96 -7.21 1.09
CA VAL A 20 4.71 -6.85 0.40
C VAL A 20 5.00 -5.81 -0.67
N ALA A 21 4.53 -6.05 -1.88
CA ALA A 21 4.56 -5.07 -2.96
C ALA A 21 3.24 -4.29 -2.95
N VAL A 22 3.32 -2.97 -2.97
CA VAL A 22 2.14 -2.09 -2.93
C VAL A 22 2.19 -1.13 -4.09
N GLY A 23 1.08 -0.99 -4.81
CA GLY A 23 0.97 -0.08 -5.94
C GLY A 23 0.13 1.14 -5.62
N ILE A 24 0.68 2.31 -5.89
CA ILE A 24 -0.09 3.55 -5.90
C ILE A 24 -0.36 3.85 -7.36
N LEU A 25 -1.56 3.55 -7.82
CA LEU A 25 -2.00 3.82 -9.19
C LEU A 25 -2.54 5.24 -9.24
N PHE A 26 -1.87 6.07 -10.05
CA PHE A 26 -2.24 7.47 -10.23
C PHE A 26 -2.99 7.66 -11.54
N ARG A 27 -4.21 8.13 -11.44
CA ARG A 27 -4.99 8.58 -12.59
C ARG A 27 -4.43 9.91 -13.11
N ALA A 28 -4.77 10.30 -14.33
CA ALA A 28 -4.26 11.51 -14.95
C ALA A 28 -4.54 12.79 -14.13
N ASP A 29 -5.65 12.81 -13.39
CA ASP A 29 -6.00 13.94 -12.50
C ASP A 29 -5.28 13.86 -11.13
N GLY A 30 -4.42 12.88 -10.92
CA GLY A 30 -3.70 12.68 -9.68
C GLY A 30 -4.42 11.84 -8.63
N ALA A 31 -5.65 11.40 -8.92
CA ALA A 31 -6.38 10.54 -7.99
C ALA A 31 -5.66 9.20 -7.84
N MET A 32 -5.70 8.66 -6.63
CA MET A 32 -5.06 7.40 -6.25
C MET A 32 -6.11 6.33 -6.01
N LEU A 33 -5.82 5.10 -6.43
CA LEU A 33 -6.72 3.98 -6.22
C LEU A 33 -6.54 3.37 -4.84
N LEU A 34 -7.61 3.32 -4.06
CA LEU A 34 -7.67 2.55 -2.81
C LEU A 34 -8.78 1.51 -2.93
N SER A 35 -8.64 0.44 -2.17
CA SER A 35 -9.67 -0.59 -2.07
C SER A 35 -9.77 -1.10 -0.64
N THR A 36 -10.91 -1.70 -0.32
CA THR A 36 -11.12 -2.29 1.02
C THR A 36 -10.46 -3.66 1.11
N ARG A 37 -9.95 -3.99 2.29
CA ARG A 37 -9.48 -5.34 2.57
C ARG A 37 -10.67 -6.30 2.56
N PRO A 38 -10.55 -7.43 1.84
CA PRO A 38 -11.68 -8.35 1.70
C PRO A 38 -12.05 -9.03 3.01
N PRO A 39 -13.28 -9.58 3.10
CA PRO A 39 -13.70 -10.36 4.27
C PRO A 39 -12.75 -11.53 4.55
N GLY A 40 -12.57 -11.85 5.82
CA GLY A 40 -11.72 -12.96 6.26
C GLY A 40 -10.26 -12.61 6.45
N LYS A 41 -9.82 -11.43 6.03
CA LYS A 41 -8.45 -10.95 6.30
C LYS A 41 -8.42 -10.06 7.55
N PRO A 42 -7.25 -9.95 8.22
CA PRO A 42 -7.09 -8.96 9.29
C PRO A 42 -7.43 -7.57 8.77
N TYR A 43 -8.09 -6.76 9.60
CA TYR A 43 -8.52 -5.42 9.23
C TYR A 43 -9.50 -5.39 8.04
N ALA A 44 -10.34 -6.42 7.90
CA ALA A 44 -11.37 -6.44 6.85
C ALA A 44 -12.18 -5.14 6.84
N GLY A 45 -12.41 -4.58 5.66
CA GLY A 45 -13.14 -3.33 5.50
C GLY A 45 -12.27 -2.07 5.60
N TYR A 46 -11.04 -2.15 6.09
CA TYR A 46 -10.10 -1.03 6.06
C TYR A 46 -9.67 -0.75 4.62
N TRP A 47 -9.44 0.52 4.33
CA TRP A 47 -9.00 0.97 3.02
C TRP A 47 -7.48 0.93 2.92
N GLU A 48 -6.98 0.44 1.80
CA GLU A 48 -5.56 0.27 1.56
C GLU A 48 -5.24 0.49 0.08
N PHE A 49 -3.96 0.74 -0.21
CA PHE A 49 -3.48 0.67 -1.57
C PHE A 49 -3.35 -0.80 -1.98
N PRO A 50 -3.65 -1.13 -3.25
CA PRO A 50 -3.62 -2.53 -3.70
C PRO A 50 -2.21 -3.10 -3.77
N GLY A 51 -2.11 -4.40 -3.58
CA GLY A 51 -0.86 -5.13 -3.62
C GLY A 51 -0.95 -6.45 -2.88
N GLY A 52 0.19 -7.05 -2.63
CA GLY A 52 0.23 -8.32 -1.92
C GLY A 52 1.63 -8.84 -1.68
N LYS A 53 1.69 -10.00 -1.06
CA LYS A 53 2.95 -10.62 -0.63
C LYS A 53 3.80 -11.07 -1.81
N LEU A 54 5.12 -10.87 -1.71
CA LEU A 54 6.07 -11.47 -2.64
C LEU A 54 6.09 -12.99 -2.44
N GLU A 55 6.10 -13.70 -3.55
CA GLU A 55 6.41 -15.12 -3.56
C GLU A 55 7.92 -15.32 -3.70
N GLU A 56 8.40 -16.50 -3.34
CA GLU A 56 9.81 -16.83 -3.41
C GLU A 56 10.35 -16.60 -4.84
N GLY A 57 11.45 -15.88 -4.95
CA GLY A 57 12.09 -15.58 -6.21
C GLY A 57 11.49 -14.42 -7.01
N GLU A 58 10.41 -13.83 -6.54
CA GLU A 58 9.82 -12.67 -7.22
C GLU A 58 10.55 -11.38 -6.87
N THR A 59 10.70 -10.50 -7.87
CA THR A 59 11.02 -9.10 -7.62
C THR A 59 9.75 -8.37 -7.14
N VAL A 60 9.94 -7.18 -6.58
CA VAL A 60 8.82 -6.33 -6.15
C VAL A 60 7.85 -6.06 -7.30
N VAL A 61 8.37 -5.69 -8.47
CA VAL A 61 7.54 -5.37 -9.64
C VAL A 61 6.81 -6.60 -10.17
N GLN A 62 7.48 -7.77 -10.18
CA GLN A 62 6.84 -9.02 -10.58
C GLN A 62 5.67 -9.38 -9.66
N ALA A 63 5.88 -9.27 -8.34
CA ALA A 63 4.84 -9.53 -7.37
C ALA A 63 3.67 -8.56 -7.53
N LEU A 64 3.96 -7.29 -7.72
CA LEU A 64 2.92 -6.28 -7.91
C LEU A 64 2.07 -6.57 -9.16
N ARG A 65 2.71 -6.89 -10.28
CA ARG A 65 2.00 -7.25 -11.52
C ARG A 65 1.07 -8.44 -11.31
N ARG A 66 1.58 -9.49 -10.69
CA ARG A 66 0.81 -10.70 -10.41
C ARG A 66 -0.38 -10.40 -9.50
N GLU A 67 -0.14 -9.69 -8.39
CA GLU A 67 -1.19 -9.36 -7.42
C GLU A 67 -2.29 -8.50 -8.02
N LEU A 68 -1.94 -7.51 -8.83
CA LEU A 68 -2.95 -6.63 -9.42
C LEU A 68 -3.78 -7.32 -10.50
N ILE A 69 -3.21 -8.29 -11.20
CA ILE A 69 -3.99 -9.15 -12.09
C ILE A 69 -4.97 -10.00 -11.27
N GLU A 70 -4.49 -10.64 -10.21
CA GLU A 70 -5.32 -11.51 -9.36
C GLU A 70 -6.44 -10.74 -8.65
N GLU A 71 -6.14 -9.57 -8.12
CA GLU A 71 -7.08 -8.79 -7.32
C GLU A 71 -8.01 -7.90 -8.14
N LEU A 72 -7.48 -7.28 -9.18
CA LEU A 72 -8.16 -6.19 -9.90
C LEU A 72 -8.35 -6.45 -11.39
N GLY A 73 -7.74 -7.48 -11.94
CA GLY A 73 -7.86 -7.78 -13.36
C GLY A 73 -7.13 -6.83 -14.30
N VAL A 74 -6.22 -6.01 -13.78
CA VAL A 74 -5.48 -5.04 -14.60
C VAL A 74 -4.02 -5.43 -14.74
N THR A 75 -3.43 -5.09 -15.90
CA THR A 75 -2.02 -5.26 -16.18
C THR A 75 -1.34 -3.91 -16.11
N ILE A 76 -0.45 -3.74 -15.14
CA ILE A 76 0.28 -2.49 -14.99
C ILE A 76 1.44 -2.40 -15.98
N GLY A 77 1.74 -1.17 -16.42
CA GLY A 77 2.94 -0.86 -17.17
C GLY A 77 4.15 -0.73 -16.25
N ASP A 78 5.03 0.24 -16.54
CA ASP A 78 6.20 0.48 -15.70
C ASP A 78 5.79 0.86 -14.27
N ALA A 79 6.51 0.32 -13.31
CA ALA A 79 6.32 0.61 -11.90
C ALA A 79 7.63 1.14 -11.32
N GLU A 80 7.59 2.32 -10.73
CA GLU A 80 8.73 2.93 -10.05
C GLU A 80 8.73 2.50 -8.60
N VAL A 81 9.74 1.72 -8.18
CA VAL A 81 9.94 1.42 -6.76
C VAL A 81 10.41 2.69 -6.08
N TRP A 82 9.58 3.22 -5.20
CA TRP A 82 9.74 4.58 -4.68
C TRP A 82 10.21 4.64 -3.23
N LYS A 83 9.52 3.93 -2.34
CA LYS A 83 9.80 3.95 -0.89
C LYS A 83 9.68 2.55 -0.32
N VAL A 84 10.38 2.33 0.79
CA VAL A 84 10.22 1.11 1.60
C VAL A 84 9.94 1.54 3.02
N THR A 85 8.89 0.98 3.60
CA THR A 85 8.52 1.22 4.99
C THR A 85 8.32 -0.09 5.72
N GLU A 86 8.39 -0.06 7.05
CA GLU A 86 8.07 -1.21 7.89
C GLU A 86 6.91 -0.83 8.80
N HIS A 87 6.04 -1.79 9.05
CA HIS A 87 4.95 -1.61 10.00
C HIS A 87 4.73 -2.89 10.78
N ASP A 88 4.61 -2.75 12.09
CA ASP A 88 4.39 -3.87 13.00
C ASP A 88 2.90 -3.97 13.33
N TYR A 89 2.19 -4.78 12.53
CA TYR A 89 0.81 -5.13 12.84
C TYR A 89 0.78 -6.26 13.86
N PRO A 90 -0.30 -6.40 14.65
CA PRO A 90 -0.42 -7.54 15.58
C PRO A 90 -0.24 -8.90 14.91
N HIS A 91 -0.69 -9.03 13.67
CA HIS A 91 -0.64 -10.29 12.93
C HIS A 91 0.63 -10.50 12.11
N ALA A 92 1.39 -9.45 11.80
CA ALA A 92 2.56 -9.56 10.93
C ALA A 92 3.44 -8.33 11.00
N LEU A 93 4.76 -8.55 11.01
CA LEU A 93 5.75 -7.49 10.78
C LEU A 93 5.95 -7.39 9.27
N VAL A 94 5.47 -6.32 8.65
CA VAL A 94 5.49 -6.16 7.19
C VAL A 94 6.56 -5.17 6.75
N ARG A 95 7.18 -5.48 5.62
CA ARG A 95 8.01 -4.53 4.87
C ARG A 95 7.27 -4.21 3.59
N LEU A 96 6.88 -2.93 3.44
CA LEU A 96 6.05 -2.46 2.35
C LEU A 96 6.94 -1.78 1.31
N HIS A 97 6.94 -2.33 0.10
CA HIS A 97 7.66 -1.77 -1.04
C HIS A 97 6.66 -1.00 -1.89
N TRP A 98 6.72 0.32 -1.80
CA TRP A 98 5.77 1.23 -2.43
C TRP A 98 6.22 1.56 -3.85
N CYS A 99 5.34 1.29 -4.81
CA CYS A 99 5.60 1.55 -6.22
C CYS A 99 4.59 2.57 -6.76
N LYS A 100 5.09 3.54 -7.53
CA LYS A 100 4.23 4.44 -8.28
C LYS A 100 3.94 3.85 -9.65
N VAL A 101 2.67 3.85 -10.05
CA VAL A 101 2.19 3.31 -11.32
C VAL A 101 1.29 4.34 -11.99
N PHE A 102 1.62 4.70 -13.22
CA PHE A 102 0.88 5.72 -13.97
C PHE A 102 0.16 5.16 -15.21
N VAL A 103 0.48 3.93 -15.59
CA VAL A 103 -0.04 3.31 -16.82
C VAL A 103 -0.48 1.89 -16.52
N TRP A 104 -1.65 1.53 -16.99
CA TRP A 104 -2.18 0.17 -16.91
C TRP A 104 -3.16 -0.07 -18.05
N SER A 105 -3.49 -1.33 -18.30
CA SER A 105 -4.49 -1.75 -19.26
C SER A 105 -5.49 -2.70 -18.62
N GLY A 106 -6.67 -2.79 -19.22
CA GLY A 106 -7.75 -3.61 -18.72
C GLY A 106 -8.76 -2.81 -17.91
N ALA A 107 -9.90 -3.43 -17.64
CA ALA A 107 -10.95 -2.86 -16.80
C ALA A 107 -10.84 -3.40 -15.38
N PHE A 108 -11.06 -2.54 -14.39
CA PHE A 108 -11.01 -2.97 -12.99
C PHE A 108 -12.17 -3.91 -12.66
N GLU A 109 -11.81 -5.06 -12.10
CA GLU A 109 -12.72 -6.05 -11.59
C GLU A 109 -12.39 -6.34 -10.13
N MET A 110 -13.35 -6.21 -9.24
CA MET A 110 -13.14 -6.47 -7.81
C MET A 110 -13.24 -7.98 -7.54
N ARG A 111 -12.19 -8.70 -7.89
CA ARG A 111 -12.16 -10.17 -7.92
C ARG A 111 -12.22 -10.84 -6.54
N GLU A 112 -11.98 -10.07 -5.48
CA GLU A 112 -12.03 -10.58 -4.10
C GLU A 112 -13.21 -10.02 -3.30
N GLY A 113 -14.18 -9.40 -3.98
CA GLY A 113 -15.34 -8.80 -3.33
C GLY A 113 -15.07 -7.51 -2.59
N GLN A 114 -13.91 -6.88 -2.86
CA GLN A 114 -13.57 -5.59 -2.28
C GLN A 114 -14.31 -4.44 -3.00
N THR A 115 -14.32 -3.28 -2.36
CA THR A 115 -14.82 -2.03 -2.94
C THR A 115 -13.64 -1.14 -3.29
N MET A 116 -13.68 -0.45 -4.42
CA MET A 116 -12.62 0.49 -4.82
C MET A 116 -13.12 1.93 -4.82
N ALA A 117 -12.20 2.87 -4.66
CA ALA A 117 -12.47 4.29 -4.79
C ALA A 117 -11.22 5.03 -5.27
N TRP A 118 -11.42 6.00 -6.16
CA TRP A 118 -10.38 6.95 -6.54
C TRP A 118 -10.39 8.11 -5.56
N GLN A 119 -9.23 8.42 -5.00
CA GLN A 119 -9.12 9.37 -3.89
C GLN A 119 -8.09 10.47 -4.17
N GLN A 120 -8.43 11.66 -3.73
CA GLN A 120 -7.51 12.79 -3.62
C GLN A 120 -7.18 13.02 -2.15
N LEU A 121 -6.24 13.92 -1.86
CA LEU A 121 -5.98 14.36 -0.49
C LEU A 121 -6.92 15.52 -0.11
N PRO A 122 -7.51 15.53 1.10
CA PRO A 122 -7.48 14.45 2.09
C PRO A 122 -8.32 13.26 1.64
N LEU A 123 -7.95 12.07 2.09
CA LEU A 123 -8.75 10.89 1.79
C LEU A 123 -10.14 11.02 2.39
N ASP A 124 -11.14 10.63 1.60
CA ASP A 124 -12.56 10.71 1.95
C ASP A 124 -13.09 9.38 2.50
N VAL A 125 -12.33 8.32 2.33
CA VAL A 125 -12.68 6.98 2.82
C VAL A 125 -12.05 6.72 4.18
N GLN A 126 -12.71 5.89 4.99
CA GLN A 126 -12.24 5.53 6.33
C GLN A 126 -12.79 4.16 6.75
N PRO A 127 -12.12 3.45 7.65
CA PRO A 127 -10.78 3.72 8.18
C PRO A 127 -9.68 3.33 7.18
N VAL A 128 -8.54 3.99 7.28
CA VAL A 128 -7.38 3.71 6.43
C VAL A 128 -6.39 2.84 7.20
N LEU A 129 -5.85 1.83 6.53
CA LEU A 129 -4.87 0.93 7.13
C LEU A 129 -3.61 1.71 7.53
N PRO A 130 -3.17 1.65 8.80
CA PRO A 130 -2.14 2.55 9.33
C PRO A 130 -0.78 2.50 8.63
N GLY A 131 -0.42 1.36 8.04
CA GLY A 131 0.83 1.25 7.27
C GLY A 131 0.96 2.25 6.12
N ALA A 132 -0.15 2.83 5.65
CA ALA A 132 -0.16 3.82 4.58
C ALA A 132 0.14 5.26 5.07
N TYR A 133 0.09 5.54 6.36
CA TYR A 133 0.21 6.91 6.86
C TYR A 133 1.50 7.61 6.44
N PRO A 134 2.70 7.01 6.54
CA PRO A 134 3.93 7.68 6.10
C PRO A 134 3.89 8.05 4.61
N VAL A 135 3.35 7.18 3.79
CA VAL A 135 3.27 7.39 2.34
C VAL A 135 2.31 8.53 2.00
N LEU A 136 1.18 8.60 2.68
CA LEU A 136 0.23 9.71 2.51
C LEU A 136 0.89 11.05 2.84
N GLN A 137 1.71 11.09 3.87
CA GLN A 137 2.45 12.31 4.24
C GLN A 137 3.47 12.69 3.16
N TRP A 138 4.21 11.74 2.62
CA TRP A 138 5.16 12.01 1.52
C TRP A 138 4.46 12.49 0.26
N ILE A 139 3.31 11.93 -0.08
CA ILE A 139 2.51 12.39 -1.22
C ILE A 139 2.02 13.83 -0.97
N ALA A 140 1.56 14.12 0.24
CA ALA A 140 1.15 15.47 0.62
C ALA A 140 2.29 16.48 0.46
N GLU A 141 3.48 16.12 0.90
CA GLU A 141 4.68 16.96 0.77
C GLU A 141 5.01 17.22 -0.70
N GLU A 142 4.99 16.18 -1.53
CA GLU A 142 5.24 16.32 -2.97
C GLU A 142 4.25 17.27 -3.64
N ARG A 143 3.01 17.29 -3.16
CA ARG A 143 1.92 18.10 -3.75
C ARG A 143 1.75 19.45 -3.11
N GLY A 144 2.52 19.77 -2.06
CA GLY A 144 2.31 20.97 -1.28
C GLY A 144 0.97 21.00 -0.56
N PHE A 145 0.42 19.84 -0.24
CA PHE A 145 -0.83 19.72 0.50
C PHE A 145 -0.57 19.88 1.99
N GLU A 146 -1.31 20.77 2.62
CA GLU A 146 -1.25 21.03 4.07
C GLU A 146 -2.52 20.52 4.74
N GLY A 147 -2.38 20.05 5.98
CA GLY A 147 -3.47 19.52 6.76
C GLY A 147 -3.48 18.00 6.87
N ALA A 148 -4.53 17.47 7.46
CA ALA A 148 -4.66 16.03 7.65
C ALA A 148 -4.86 15.31 6.32
N THR A 149 -4.14 14.21 6.11
CA THR A 149 -4.23 13.41 4.88
C THR A 149 -5.40 12.44 4.91
N HIS A 150 -5.88 12.08 6.10
CA HIS A 150 -6.95 11.10 6.31
C HIS A 150 -7.67 11.38 7.63
N PHE A 151 -8.85 10.76 7.79
CA PHE A 151 -9.60 10.86 9.04
C PHE A 151 -8.98 9.97 10.12
N VAL A 152 -8.83 10.55 11.31
CA VAL A 152 -8.45 9.81 12.51
C VAL A 152 -9.64 9.86 13.44
N ALA A 153 -10.21 8.71 13.73
CA ALA A 153 -11.35 8.62 14.62
C ALA A 153 -10.96 8.84 16.09
#